data_a1e9c657c6b27b4ee66c2ae90a31ed23
#
_entry.id   a1e9c657c6b27b4ee66c2ae90a31ed23
#
_cell.length_a   1.000
_cell.length_b   1.000
_cell.length_c   1.000
_cell.angle_alpha   90.00
_cell.angle_beta   90.00
_cell.angle_gamma   90.00
#
_symmetry.space_group_name_H-M   'P 1'
#
loop_
_entity.id
_entity.type
_entity.pdbx_description
1 polymer ?
#
loop_
_entity_poly.entity_id
_entity_poly.type
_entity_poly.pdbx_seq_one_letter_code
_entity_poly.pdbx_strand_id
1 'polypeptide(L)'
;MRHHSAQAWSAALVILVLLVLYLGTIAVGLRVSDLSGLSTMQPPPVAKSWQAPLHSTIPRTPAGDSIRRGELIFNETALYAADHTISKISCANCHAEGGIQKYASPMVGLPSLFPMFNARAGHVISLKDRVQECFVRSENGRPLDYDGPQMIALIDYFNWLSQPSKTGALYTGRGLVDLPDLTPDPIHGAALYVTQCAGCHGDHGQGKPKLFPAVWGPDSFNDGAGMHNIRKMAAFVQHNMPQDRMGILSPQQAYDVSAFIHLQPRPAFNKAYAHF
;
A
#
# COMPACT_ATOMS: atom_id res chain seq x y z
N MET A 1 -60.33 41.90 -44.89
CA MET A 1 -59.96 40.49 -44.58
C MET A 1 -58.47 40.29 -44.17
N ARG A 2 -57.82 41.24 -43.45
CA ARG A 2 -56.39 41.08 -43.08
C ARG A 2 -56.11 41.12 -41.57
N HIS A 3 -57.12 41.31 -40.71
CA HIS A 3 -56.87 41.40 -39.26
C HIS A 3 -56.97 40.09 -38.48
N HIS A 4 -57.56 39.04 -39.05
CA HIS A 4 -57.67 37.75 -38.36
C HIS A 4 -56.40 36.87 -38.41
N SER A 5 -55.51 37.08 -39.35
CA SER A 5 -54.27 36.32 -39.48
C SER A 5 -53.21 36.66 -38.41
N ALA A 6 -53.10 37.93 -38.03
CA ALA A 6 -52.11 38.35 -37.07
C ALA A 6 -52.40 37.91 -35.64
N GLN A 7 -53.70 37.85 -35.25
CA GLN A 7 -54.08 37.34 -33.94
C GLN A 7 -53.90 35.79 -33.81
N ALA A 8 -54.11 35.04 -34.91
CA ALA A 8 -53.86 33.61 -34.92
C ALA A 8 -52.39 33.24 -34.77
N TRP A 9 -51.48 34.05 -35.35
CA TRP A 9 -50.03 33.83 -35.24
C TRP A 9 -49.52 34.20 -33.83
N SER A 10 -50.07 35.20 -33.17
CA SER A 10 -49.68 35.58 -31.82
C SER A 10 -50.14 34.55 -30.79
N ALA A 11 -51.33 33.97 -30.95
CA ALA A 11 -51.84 32.86 -30.10
C ALA A 11 -51.00 31.59 -30.24
N ALA A 12 -50.61 31.24 -31.48
CA ALA A 12 -49.78 30.05 -31.74
C ALA A 12 -48.38 30.22 -31.13
N LEU A 13 -47.81 31.44 -31.21
CA LEU A 13 -46.48 31.74 -30.59
C LEU A 13 -46.53 31.62 -29.07
N VAL A 14 -47.56 32.14 -28.42
CA VAL A 14 -47.75 32.04 -26.97
C VAL A 14 -47.91 30.59 -26.52
N ILE A 15 -48.68 29.80 -27.24
CA ILE A 15 -48.85 28.37 -26.94
C ILE A 15 -47.51 27.63 -27.09
N LEU A 16 -46.72 27.91 -28.13
CA LEU A 16 -45.42 27.29 -28.35
C LEU A 16 -44.43 27.64 -27.20
N VAL A 17 -44.40 28.91 -26.77
CA VAL A 17 -43.56 29.35 -25.66
C VAL A 17 -43.94 28.66 -24.34
N LEU A 18 -45.25 28.59 -24.07
CA LEU A 18 -45.75 27.87 -22.88
C LEU A 18 -45.43 26.38 -22.90
N LEU A 19 -45.52 25.75 -24.08
CA LEU A 19 -45.15 24.33 -24.27
C LEU A 19 -43.64 24.14 -24.03
N VAL A 20 -42.80 25.01 -24.55
CA VAL A 20 -41.34 24.92 -24.34
C VAL A 20 -40.99 25.15 -22.87
N LEU A 21 -41.62 26.07 -22.17
CA LEU A 21 -41.45 26.30 -20.75
C LEU A 21 -41.93 25.10 -19.93
N TYR A 22 -43.07 24.50 -20.28
CA TYR A 22 -43.61 23.34 -19.61
C TYR A 22 -42.72 22.09 -19.81
N LEU A 23 -42.26 21.84 -21.05
CA LEU A 23 -41.32 20.78 -21.34
C LEU A 23 -39.96 20.99 -20.68
N GLY A 24 -39.51 22.24 -20.57
CA GLY A 24 -38.33 22.62 -19.82
C GLY A 24 -38.42 22.30 -18.33
N THR A 25 -39.58 22.60 -17.71
CA THR A 25 -39.82 22.27 -16.29
C THR A 25 -39.88 20.76 -16.03
N ILE A 26 -40.48 20.00 -16.97
CA ILE A 26 -40.49 18.52 -16.88
C ILE A 26 -39.05 17.98 -17.02
N ALA A 27 -38.26 18.48 -17.96
CA ALA A 27 -36.89 18.03 -18.16
C ALA A 27 -35.99 18.37 -16.96
N VAL A 28 -36.18 19.55 -16.34
CA VAL A 28 -35.48 19.93 -15.10
C VAL A 28 -35.95 19.07 -13.92
N GLY A 29 -37.27 18.81 -13.82
CA GLY A 29 -37.83 17.93 -12.79
C GLY A 29 -37.33 16.49 -12.88
N LEU A 30 -37.19 15.95 -14.11
CA LEU A 30 -36.63 14.62 -14.33
C LEU A 30 -35.13 14.54 -13.99
N ARG A 31 -34.36 15.60 -14.27
CA ARG A 31 -32.96 15.66 -13.87
C ARG A 31 -32.75 15.81 -12.35
N VAL A 32 -33.66 16.49 -11.67
CA VAL A 32 -33.60 16.64 -10.21
C VAL A 32 -34.03 15.33 -9.51
N SER A 33 -34.96 14.58 -10.09
CA SER A 33 -35.33 13.26 -9.56
C SER A 33 -34.23 12.20 -9.77
N ASP A 34 -33.43 12.31 -10.84
CA ASP A 34 -32.24 11.47 -11.02
C ASP A 34 -31.12 11.79 -10.03
N LEU A 35 -31.06 13.04 -9.53
CA LEU A 35 -30.13 13.43 -8.48
C LEU A 35 -30.53 12.92 -7.08
N SER A 36 -31.79 12.57 -6.87
CA SER A 36 -32.22 11.88 -5.62
C SER A 36 -31.74 10.43 -5.53
N GLY A 37 -31.30 9.84 -6.65
CA GLY A 37 -30.54 8.59 -6.71
C GLY A 37 -29.04 8.75 -6.40
N LEU A 38 -28.53 9.97 -6.18
CA LEU A 38 -27.27 10.22 -5.46
C LEU A 38 -27.53 9.99 -3.96
N SER A 39 -27.99 8.80 -3.71
CA SER A 39 -28.08 8.11 -2.46
C SER A 39 -26.88 8.45 -1.59
N THR A 40 -27.12 9.05 -0.46
CA THR A 40 -26.41 8.80 0.77
C THR A 40 -25.13 7.98 0.54
N MET A 41 -24.08 8.64 0.07
CA MET A 41 -22.74 8.08 0.29
C MET A 41 -22.65 7.93 1.80
N GLN A 42 -22.90 6.71 2.25
CA GLN A 42 -22.73 6.38 3.64
C GLN A 42 -21.31 6.79 3.98
N PRO A 43 -21.10 7.64 4.99
CA PRO A 43 -19.74 8.04 5.35
C PRO A 43 -18.92 6.75 5.52
N PRO A 44 -17.67 6.71 5.04
CA PRO A 44 -16.84 5.54 5.18
C PRO A 44 -16.87 5.10 6.64
N PRO A 45 -16.97 3.80 6.92
CA PRO A 45 -17.04 3.31 8.29
C PRO A 45 -15.87 3.87 9.08
N VAL A 46 -16.16 4.41 10.26
CA VAL A 46 -15.14 5.00 11.14
C VAL A 46 -14.04 3.96 11.33
N ALA A 47 -12.81 4.34 10.97
CA ALA A 47 -11.65 3.46 11.10
C ALA A 47 -11.50 3.06 12.58
N LYS A 48 -11.53 1.76 12.84
CA LYS A 48 -11.38 1.22 14.19
C LYS A 48 -9.91 1.21 14.60
N SER A 49 -9.65 1.44 15.88
CA SER A 49 -8.34 1.09 16.45
C SER A 49 -8.16 -0.42 16.40
N TRP A 50 -6.97 -0.87 16.05
CA TRP A 50 -6.61 -2.27 16.08
C TRP A 50 -5.53 -2.50 17.15
N GLN A 51 -5.58 -3.65 17.80
CA GLN A 51 -4.56 -4.11 18.73
C GLN A 51 -4.04 -5.46 18.27
N ALA A 52 -2.72 -5.64 18.32
CA ALA A 52 -2.11 -6.92 18.06
C ALA A 52 -2.62 -7.98 19.03
N PRO A 53 -2.84 -9.22 18.60
CA PRO A 53 -3.08 -10.32 19.52
C PRO A 53 -1.86 -10.48 20.44
N LEU A 54 -2.11 -10.84 21.69
CA LEU A 54 -1.01 -11.11 22.62
C LEU A 54 -0.27 -12.38 22.15
N HIS A 55 1.05 -12.35 22.13
CA HIS A 55 1.89 -13.50 21.74
C HIS A 55 1.55 -14.76 22.57
N SER A 56 1.16 -14.59 23.84
CA SER A 56 0.71 -15.67 24.71
C SER A 56 -0.56 -16.39 24.23
N THR A 57 -1.30 -15.79 23.28
CA THR A 57 -2.49 -16.42 22.68
C THR A 57 -2.17 -17.41 21.57
N ILE A 58 -0.91 -17.52 21.13
CA ILE A 58 -0.50 -18.53 20.17
C ILE A 58 -0.63 -19.91 20.85
N PRO A 59 -1.46 -20.83 20.32
CA PRO A 59 -1.71 -22.10 20.98
C PRO A 59 -0.47 -22.99 21.01
N ARG A 60 -0.38 -23.87 22.02
CA ARG A 60 0.68 -24.89 22.13
C ARG A 60 0.28 -26.15 21.36
N THR A 61 0.13 -26.01 20.04
CA THR A 61 -0.32 -27.06 19.12
C THR A 61 0.50 -26.96 17.83
N PRO A 62 0.46 -27.95 16.92
CA PRO A 62 1.11 -27.84 15.61
C PRO A 62 0.72 -26.59 14.82
N ALA A 63 -0.53 -26.12 14.92
CA ALA A 63 -0.96 -24.86 14.31
C ALA A 63 -0.25 -23.65 14.94
N GLY A 64 -0.07 -23.63 16.26
CA GLY A 64 0.70 -22.60 16.92
C GLY A 64 2.20 -22.65 16.60
N ASP A 65 2.75 -23.83 16.33
CA ASP A 65 4.14 -23.98 15.86
C ASP A 65 4.31 -23.40 14.47
N SER A 66 3.31 -23.59 13.59
CA SER A 66 3.27 -22.97 12.27
C SER A 66 3.25 -21.44 12.36
N ILE A 67 2.41 -20.87 13.24
CA ILE A 67 2.35 -19.41 13.49
C ILE A 67 3.71 -18.88 13.95
N ARG A 68 4.35 -19.51 14.94
CA ARG A 68 5.68 -19.11 15.44
C ARG A 68 6.74 -19.19 14.34
N ARG A 69 6.70 -20.25 13.52
CA ARG A 69 7.59 -20.36 12.37
C ARG A 69 7.37 -19.23 11.36
N GLY A 70 6.11 -18.87 11.08
CA GLY A 70 5.77 -17.74 10.20
C GLY A 70 6.30 -16.42 10.75
N GLU A 71 6.17 -16.19 12.04
CA GLU A 71 6.74 -15.02 12.74
C GLU A 71 8.26 -14.95 12.59
N LEU A 72 8.97 -16.07 12.77
CA LEU A 72 10.42 -16.14 12.58
C LEU A 72 10.82 -15.84 11.14
N ILE A 73 10.15 -16.46 10.16
CA ILE A 73 10.41 -16.17 8.74
C ILE A 73 10.16 -14.69 8.43
N PHE A 74 9.10 -14.12 8.94
CA PHE A 74 8.72 -12.72 8.71
C PHE A 74 9.76 -11.74 9.28
N ASN A 75 10.21 -11.98 10.50
CA ASN A 75 11.15 -11.09 11.19
C ASN A 75 12.60 -11.29 10.74
N GLU A 76 12.98 -12.50 10.36
CA GLU A 76 14.35 -12.87 10.00
C GLU A 76 14.37 -13.72 8.72
N THR A 77 13.80 -13.18 7.64
CA THR A 77 13.58 -13.88 6.36
C THR A 77 14.89 -14.44 5.79
N ALA A 78 15.95 -13.63 5.81
CA ALA A 78 17.28 -14.06 5.33
C ALA A 78 17.90 -15.23 6.12
N LEU A 79 17.40 -15.52 7.33
CA LEU A 79 17.85 -16.66 8.13
C LEU A 79 16.92 -17.88 7.96
N TYR A 80 15.60 -17.69 8.08
CA TYR A 80 14.64 -18.81 8.11
C TYR A 80 14.08 -19.18 6.73
N ALA A 81 14.38 -18.39 5.69
CA ALA A 81 14.12 -18.68 4.29
C ALA A 81 15.37 -18.40 3.42
N ALA A 82 16.56 -18.70 3.94
CA ALA A 82 17.86 -18.39 3.33
C ALA A 82 17.98 -18.90 1.89
N ASP A 83 17.41 -20.07 1.59
CA ASP A 83 17.42 -20.64 0.24
C ASP A 83 16.57 -19.85 -0.76
N HIS A 84 15.73 -18.92 -0.30
CA HIS A 84 14.79 -18.16 -1.13
C HIS A 84 15.12 -16.67 -1.16
N THR A 85 16.17 -16.21 -0.49
CA THR A 85 16.57 -14.80 -0.45
C THR A 85 18.01 -14.61 -0.91
N ILE A 86 18.29 -13.49 -1.58
CA ILE A 86 19.65 -13.04 -1.91
C ILE A 86 19.98 -11.81 -1.07
N SER A 87 19.01 -10.92 -0.87
CA SER A 87 19.16 -9.78 0.02
C SER A 87 19.33 -10.23 1.48
N LYS A 88 19.85 -9.32 2.31
CA LYS A 88 19.95 -9.52 3.77
C LYS A 88 18.87 -8.77 4.54
N ILE A 89 17.82 -8.39 3.84
CA ILE A 89 16.65 -7.76 4.47
C ILE A 89 15.61 -8.83 4.84
N SER A 90 14.62 -8.43 5.61
CA SER A 90 13.51 -9.26 6.04
C SER A 90 12.19 -8.51 5.83
N CYS A 91 11.06 -9.23 5.76
CA CYS A 91 9.74 -8.63 5.61
C CYS A 91 9.49 -7.52 6.65
N ALA A 92 9.91 -7.74 7.90
CA ALA A 92 9.77 -6.79 9.00
C ALA A 92 10.57 -5.48 8.82
N ASN A 93 11.55 -5.42 7.91
CA ASN A 93 12.28 -4.18 7.64
C ASN A 93 11.40 -3.12 6.94
N CYS A 94 10.40 -3.55 6.18
CA CYS A 94 9.41 -2.67 5.55
C CYS A 94 8.05 -2.74 6.24
N HIS A 95 7.69 -3.90 6.80
CA HIS A 95 6.47 -4.12 7.56
C HIS A 95 6.79 -4.18 9.05
N ALA A 96 7.18 -3.03 9.59
CA ALA A 96 7.83 -2.90 10.89
C ALA A 96 7.01 -3.50 12.07
N GLU A 97 7.72 -3.75 13.19
CA GLU A 97 7.18 -4.33 14.42
C GLU A 97 6.43 -5.66 14.18
N GLY A 98 7.07 -6.59 13.43
CA GLY A 98 6.43 -7.86 13.12
C GLY A 98 5.16 -7.74 12.27
N GLY A 99 5.02 -6.65 11.51
CA GLY A 99 3.84 -6.41 10.65
C GLY A 99 2.68 -5.73 11.35
N ILE A 100 2.91 -5.06 12.49
CA ILE A 100 1.85 -4.38 13.25
C ILE A 100 1.99 -2.86 13.28
N GLN A 101 3.14 -2.31 12.87
CA GLN A 101 3.39 -0.87 12.88
C GLN A 101 2.42 -0.16 11.94
N LYS A 102 1.68 0.82 12.50
CA LYS A 102 0.80 1.69 11.71
C LYS A 102 1.58 2.46 10.65
N TYR A 103 0.99 2.60 9.48
CA TYR A 103 1.60 3.29 8.33
C TYR A 103 2.95 2.71 7.83
N ALA A 104 3.27 1.48 8.24
CA ALA A 104 4.33 0.66 7.65
C ALA A 104 3.73 -0.54 6.88
N SER A 105 2.59 -0.33 6.22
CA SER A 105 1.84 -1.38 5.52
C SER A 105 1.62 -2.64 6.38
N PRO A 106 0.95 -2.53 7.53
CA PRO A 106 0.78 -3.64 8.47
C PRO A 106 0.08 -4.84 7.85
N MET A 107 0.37 -6.03 8.38
CA MET A 107 -0.23 -7.31 7.95
C MET A 107 -1.62 -7.54 8.52
N VAL A 108 -2.06 -6.70 9.45
CA VAL A 108 -3.36 -6.79 10.12
C VAL A 108 -4.51 -6.65 9.12
N GLY A 109 -5.41 -7.61 9.13
CA GLY A 109 -6.54 -7.67 8.22
C GLY A 109 -6.16 -7.98 6.76
N LEU A 110 -4.87 -8.21 6.47
CA LEU A 110 -4.37 -8.50 5.13
C LEU A 110 -5.08 -9.69 4.46
N PRO A 111 -5.30 -10.84 5.13
CA PRO A 111 -5.95 -11.98 4.49
C PRO A 111 -7.36 -11.68 3.95
N SER A 112 -8.08 -10.76 4.59
CA SER A 112 -9.44 -10.39 4.16
C SER A 112 -9.50 -9.52 2.89
N LEU A 113 -8.35 -9.08 2.38
CA LEU A 113 -8.25 -8.29 1.15
C LEU A 113 -8.09 -9.13 -0.11
N PHE A 114 -7.70 -10.37 0.06
CA PHE A 114 -7.43 -11.27 -1.04
C PHE A 114 -8.58 -12.27 -1.24
N PRO A 115 -8.87 -12.68 -2.48
CA PRO A 115 -8.17 -12.29 -3.71
C PRO A 115 -8.45 -10.83 -4.12
N MET A 116 -7.45 -10.16 -4.73
CA MET A 116 -7.60 -8.78 -5.18
C MET A 116 -6.92 -8.56 -6.55
N PHE A 117 -7.42 -7.56 -7.31
CA PHE A 117 -6.77 -7.18 -8.56
C PHE A 117 -5.43 -6.51 -8.27
N ASN A 118 -4.38 -6.99 -8.94
CA ASN A 118 -3.04 -6.42 -8.89
C ASN A 118 -2.72 -5.76 -10.23
N ALA A 119 -2.61 -4.42 -10.24
CA ALA A 119 -2.35 -3.67 -11.47
C ALA A 119 -0.98 -4.01 -12.11
N ARG A 120 0.00 -4.46 -11.34
CA ARG A 120 1.31 -4.88 -11.86
C ARG A 120 1.20 -6.22 -12.59
N ALA A 121 0.50 -7.18 -12.00
CA ALA A 121 0.27 -8.50 -12.58
C ALA A 121 -0.78 -8.46 -13.71
N GLY A 122 -1.66 -7.45 -13.73
CA GLY A 122 -2.74 -7.32 -14.70
C GLY A 122 -3.92 -8.28 -14.47
N HIS A 123 -3.95 -8.98 -13.33
CA HIS A 123 -4.99 -9.94 -12.98
C HIS A 123 -5.26 -10.00 -11.47
N VAL A 124 -6.26 -10.80 -11.09
CA VAL A 124 -6.60 -11.05 -9.68
C VAL A 124 -5.59 -12.04 -9.10
N ILE A 125 -4.99 -11.69 -7.96
CA ILE A 125 -3.99 -12.51 -7.26
C ILE A 125 -4.49 -12.95 -5.89
N SER A 126 -3.97 -14.07 -5.40
CA SER A 126 -4.13 -14.54 -4.03
C SER A 126 -3.13 -13.86 -3.08
N LEU A 127 -3.32 -14.06 -1.77
CA LEU A 127 -2.32 -13.64 -0.78
C LEU A 127 -0.99 -14.37 -0.94
N LYS A 128 -1.00 -15.64 -1.33
CA LYS A 128 0.22 -16.40 -1.62
C LYS A 128 1.00 -15.80 -2.79
N ASP A 129 0.30 -15.42 -3.88
CA ASP A 129 0.92 -14.74 -5.03
C ASP A 129 1.57 -13.42 -4.58
N ARG A 130 0.90 -12.67 -3.69
CA ARG A 130 1.46 -11.43 -3.14
C ARG A 130 2.72 -11.68 -2.31
N VAL A 131 2.78 -12.78 -1.56
CA VAL A 131 4.00 -13.21 -0.85
C VAL A 131 5.11 -13.56 -1.84
N GLN A 132 4.80 -14.29 -2.92
CA GLN A 132 5.77 -14.60 -3.98
C GLN A 132 6.37 -13.34 -4.60
N GLU A 133 5.54 -12.32 -4.90
CA GLU A 133 6.03 -11.03 -5.39
C GLU A 133 7.05 -10.38 -4.43
N CYS A 134 6.86 -10.52 -3.12
CA CYS A 134 7.82 -10.00 -2.14
C CYS A 134 9.15 -10.75 -2.21
N PHE A 135 9.12 -12.09 -2.27
CA PHE A 135 10.34 -12.89 -2.35
C PHE A 135 11.17 -12.57 -3.61
N VAL A 136 10.54 -12.49 -4.77
CA VAL A 136 11.28 -12.24 -6.02
C VAL A 136 11.68 -10.77 -6.22
N ARG A 137 11.11 -9.84 -5.44
CA ARG A 137 11.34 -8.39 -5.58
C ARG A 137 12.02 -7.79 -4.35
N SER A 138 11.34 -7.82 -3.21
CA SER A 138 11.85 -7.19 -1.98
C SER A 138 13.02 -7.97 -1.38
N GLU A 139 12.93 -9.29 -1.33
CA GLU A 139 14.01 -10.16 -0.87
C GLU A 139 15.05 -10.45 -1.96
N ASN A 140 14.86 -9.91 -3.19
CA ASN A 140 15.74 -10.10 -4.34
C ASN A 140 16.07 -11.58 -4.59
N GLY A 141 15.13 -12.47 -4.37
CA GLY A 141 15.33 -13.91 -4.29
C GLY A 141 14.54 -14.70 -5.32
N ARG A 142 14.12 -15.88 -4.93
CA ARG A 142 13.30 -16.81 -5.72
C ARG A 142 12.00 -17.17 -5.00
N PRO A 143 10.94 -17.58 -5.73
CA PRO A 143 9.67 -17.89 -5.10
C PRO A 143 9.81 -19.05 -4.10
N LEU A 144 8.96 -19.04 -3.06
CA LEU A 144 8.76 -20.17 -2.18
C LEU A 144 8.07 -21.32 -2.92
N ASP A 145 8.15 -22.53 -2.40
CA ASP A 145 7.18 -23.56 -2.75
C ASP A 145 5.78 -23.06 -2.35
N TYR A 146 4.85 -23.04 -3.32
CA TYR A 146 3.54 -22.42 -3.18
C TYR A 146 2.68 -23.03 -2.05
N ASP A 147 2.79 -24.33 -1.85
CA ASP A 147 2.13 -25.09 -0.79
C ASP A 147 3.13 -25.63 0.26
N GLY A 148 4.34 -25.11 0.21
CA GLY A 148 5.41 -25.50 1.10
C GLY A 148 5.27 -24.93 2.53
N PRO A 149 6.05 -25.49 3.47
CA PRO A 149 5.90 -25.17 4.89
C PRO A 149 6.22 -23.71 5.23
N GLN A 150 7.09 -23.02 4.48
CA GLN A 150 7.38 -21.61 4.69
C GLN A 150 6.19 -20.72 4.30
N MET A 151 5.56 -21.01 3.14
CA MET A 151 4.38 -20.29 2.68
C MET A 151 3.21 -20.49 3.66
N ILE A 152 2.93 -21.73 4.05
CA ILE A 152 1.88 -22.05 5.01
C ILE A 152 2.10 -21.29 6.32
N ALA A 153 3.31 -21.32 6.86
CA ALA A 153 3.66 -20.66 8.11
C ALA A 153 3.45 -19.13 8.04
N LEU A 154 3.84 -18.48 6.94
CA LEU A 154 3.60 -17.03 6.75
C LEU A 154 2.10 -16.71 6.70
N ILE A 155 1.30 -17.52 5.97
CA ILE A 155 -0.15 -17.33 5.90
C ILE A 155 -0.80 -17.55 7.27
N ASP A 156 -0.37 -18.54 8.04
CA ASP A 156 -0.85 -18.79 9.40
C ASP A 156 -0.53 -17.61 10.34
N TYR A 157 0.68 -17.05 10.21
CA TYR A 157 1.07 -15.86 10.97
C TYR A 157 0.19 -14.64 10.63
N PHE A 158 -0.06 -14.37 9.35
CA PHE A 158 -0.92 -13.27 8.93
C PHE A 158 -2.39 -13.46 9.37
N ASN A 159 -2.88 -14.70 9.33
CA ASN A 159 -4.20 -15.02 9.85
C ASN A 159 -4.29 -14.78 11.35
N TRP A 160 -3.28 -15.22 12.12
CA TRP A 160 -3.22 -14.99 13.55
C TRP A 160 -3.17 -13.49 13.90
N LEU A 161 -2.30 -12.72 13.25
CA LEU A 161 -2.25 -11.26 13.42
C LEU A 161 -3.60 -10.59 13.14
N SER A 162 -4.38 -11.18 12.25
CA SER A 162 -5.67 -10.62 11.81
C SER A 162 -6.87 -11.08 12.63
N GLN A 163 -6.71 -12.01 13.58
CA GLN A 163 -7.82 -12.57 14.38
C GLN A 163 -8.70 -11.51 15.06
N PRO A 164 -8.15 -10.42 15.66
CA PRO A 164 -8.98 -9.37 16.24
C PRO A 164 -9.70 -8.52 15.17
N SER A 165 -9.36 -8.69 13.90
CA SER A 165 -9.91 -7.91 12.80
C SER A 165 -11.22 -8.53 12.30
N LYS A 166 -12.21 -7.67 11.99
CA LYS A 166 -13.40 -8.11 11.28
C LYS A 166 -13.16 -7.97 9.79
N THR A 167 -13.60 -8.96 9.01
CA THR A 167 -13.58 -8.92 7.54
C THR A 167 -14.17 -7.61 7.02
N GLY A 168 -13.47 -6.93 6.12
CA GLY A 168 -13.89 -5.67 5.51
C GLY A 168 -13.79 -4.43 6.43
N ALA A 169 -13.30 -4.55 7.66
CA ALA A 169 -13.10 -3.39 8.52
C ALA A 169 -11.90 -2.55 8.05
N LEU A 170 -12.09 -1.23 8.03
CA LEU A 170 -10.98 -0.30 7.82
C LEU A 170 -10.30 -0.03 9.17
N TYR A 171 -8.98 -0.12 9.18
CA TYR A 171 -8.17 0.15 10.37
C TYR A 171 -7.35 1.42 10.17
N THR A 172 -7.28 2.26 11.22
CA THR A 172 -6.42 3.43 11.25
C THR A 172 -4.97 3.00 11.13
N GLY A 173 -4.23 3.61 10.22
CA GLY A 173 -2.80 3.31 10.02
C GLY A 173 -2.53 2.14 9.08
N ARG A 174 -3.56 1.64 8.36
CA ARG A 174 -3.39 0.66 7.31
C ARG A 174 -2.66 1.29 6.11
N GLY A 175 -1.78 0.53 5.46
CA GLY A 175 -1.00 1.01 4.32
C GLY A 175 0.14 1.94 4.73
N LEU A 176 0.40 2.92 3.90
CA LEU A 176 1.35 4.00 4.13
C LEU A 176 0.57 5.31 4.35
N VAL A 177 1.24 6.35 4.86
CA VAL A 177 0.65 7.68 4.89
C VAL A 177 0.41 8.19 3.47
N ASP A 178 -0.63 9.00 3.30
CA ASP A 178 -0.85 9.69 2.04
C ASP A 178 -0.04 11.00 2.03
N LEU A 179 0.78 11.18 1.01
CA LEU A 179 1.60 12.37 0.82
C LEU A 179 1.16 13.10 -0.45
N PRO A 180 1.24 14.44 -0.46
CA PRO A 180 1.08 15.21 -1.70
C PRO A 180 2.16 14.82 -2.72
N ASP A 181 1.89 15.00 -4.01
CA ASP A 181 2.91 14.85 -5.03
C ASP A 181 3.87 16.04 -4.99
N LEU A 182 5.14 15.77 -4.74
CA LEU A 182 6.20 16.77 -4.63
C LEU A 182 7.33 16.45 -5.60
N THR A 183 8.00 17.48 -6.08
CA THR A 183 9.23 17.33 -6.88
C THR A 183 10.40 17.14 -5.92
N PRO A 184 11.10 16.00 -5.97
CA PRO A 184 12.20 15.72 -5.06
C PRO A 184 13.51 16.41 -5.47
N ASP A 185 14.34 16.77 -4.49
CA ASP A 185 15.72 17.23 -4.66
C ASP A 185 16.71 16.18 -4.12
N PRO A 186 17.33 15.36 -4.97
CA PRO A 186 18.27 14.33 -4.52
C PRO A 186 19.59 14.92 -3.95
N ILE A 187 19.95 16.16 -4.28
CA ILE A 187 21.14 16.82 -3.71
C ILE A 187 20.88 17.15 -2.22
N HIS A 188 19.73 17.77 -1.94
CA HIS A 188 19.28 17.96 -0.56
C HIS A 188 19.09 16.61 0.15
N GLY A 189 18.56 15.60 -0.55
CA GLY A 189 18.41 14.24 -0.05
C GLY A 189 19.74 13.60 0.38
N ALA A 190 20.84 13.84 -0.33
CA ALA A 190 22.15 13.35 0.03
C ALA A 190 22.63 13.94 1.37
N ALA A 191 22.46 15.25 1.58
CA ALA A 191 22.81 15.91 2.84
C ALA A 191 21.97 15.39 4.01
N LEU A 192 20.65 15.17 3.77
CA LEU A 192 19.75 14.56 4.76
C LEU A 192 20.17 13.12 5.10
N TYR A 193 20.55 12.33 4.09
CA TYR A 193 20.99 10.96 4.32
C TYR A 193 22.18 10.91 5.26
N VAL A 194 23.21 11.72 5.04
CA VAL A 194 24.41 11.78 5.88
C VAL A 194 24.04 12.10 7.33
N THR A 195 23.15 13.06 7.54
CA THR A 195 22.83 13.57 8.88
C THR A 195 21.78 12.77 9.64
N GLN A 196 20.84 12.11 8.93
CA GLN A 196 19.67 11.46 9.53
C GLN A 196 19.63 9.94 9.36
N CYS A 197 20.37 9.37 8.40
CA CYS A 197 20.20 7.98 7.99
C CYS A 197 21.49 7.15 8.10
N ALA A 198 22.64 7.74 7.73
CA ALA A 198 23.91 7.04 7.63
C ALA A 198 24.37 6.40 8.95
N GLY A 199 24.04 7.01 10.10
CA GLY A 199 24.37 6.48 11.43
C GLY A 199 23.87 5.05 11.64
N CYS A 200 22.70 4.71 11.09
CA CYS A 200 22.11 3.37 11.14
C CYS A 200 22.39 2.58 9.86
N HIS A 201 22.10 3.16 8.69
CA HIS A 201 22.14 2.45 7.40
C HIS A 201 23.54 2.41 6.76
N GLY A 202 24.55 3.06 7.37
CA GLY A 202 25.91 3.16 6.85
C GLY A 202 26.05 4.22 5.77
N ASP A 203 27.29 4.74 5.59
CA ASP A 203 27.58 5.82 4.64
C ASP A 203 27.32 5.42 3.18
N HIS A 204 27.40 4.12 2.90
CA HIS A 204 27.12 3.53 1.58
C HIS A 204 25.83 2.71 1.54
N GLY A 205 24.88 2.97 2.44
CA GLY A 205 23.58 2.30 2.49
C GLY A 205 23.62 0.80 2.71
N GLN A 206 24.78 0.26 3.11
CA GLN A 206 25.04 -1.17 3.25
C GLN A 206 24.38 -1.78 4.50
N GLY A 207 23.81 -0.93 5.37
CA GLY A 207 23.23 -1.39 6.64
C GLY A 207 24.28 -1.84 7.66
N LYS A 208 23.78 -2.42 8.75
CA LYS A 208 24.55 -3.14 9.76
C LYS A 208 23.90 -4.50 9.97
N PRO A 209 24.58 -5.62 9.69
CA PRO A 209 23.99 -6.94 9.74
C PRO A 209 23.21 -7.17 11.05
N LYS A 210 22.01 -7.72 10.95
CA LYS A 210 21.06 -8.02 12.05
C LYS A 210 20.53 -6.81 12.82
N LEU A 211 21.00 -5.60 12.56
CA LEU A 211 20.54 -4.38 13.26
C LEU A 211 19.77 -3.45 12.33
N PHE A 212 20.37 -3.08 11.22
CA PHE A 212 19.79 -2.13 10.28
C PHE A 212 19.92 -2.65 8.84
N PRO A 213 18.82 -2.63 8.06
CA PRO A 213 18.84 -3.17 6.70
C PRO A 213 19.68 -2.31 5.75
N ALA A 214 20.20 -2.96 4.71
CA ALA A 214 20.74 -2.25 3.56
C ALA A 214 19.61 -1.52 2.81
N VAL A 215 19.82 -0.25 2.43
CA VAL A 215 18.84 0.55 1.69
C VAL A 215 19.18 0.68 0.20
N TRP A 216 20.40 0.31 -0.17
CA TRP A 216 20.87 0.06 -1.54
C TRP A 216 22.03 -0.93 -1.56
N GLY A 217 22.59 -1.21 -2.74
CA GLY A 217 23.66 -2.19 -2.92
C GLY A 217 23.15 -3.63 -2.99
N PRO A 218 24.07 -4.61 -3.05
CA PRO A 218 23.74 -6.01 -3.36
C PRO A 218 22.87 -6.69 -2.29
N ASP A 219 22.95 -6.24 -1.05
CA ASP A 219 22.22 -6.83 0.08
C ASP A 219 20.82 -6.20 0.27
N SER A 220 20.39 -5.27 -0.61
CA SER A 220 19.11 -4.59 -0.58
C SER A 220 18.09 -5.20 -1.54
N PHE A 221 16.88 -4.65 -1.56
CA PHE A 221 15.82 -5.02 -2.50
C PHE A 221 16.19 -4.65 -3.95
N ASN A 222 15.63 -5.36 -4.93
CA ASN A 222 15.86 -5.06 -6.34
C ASN A 222 14.94 -3.94 -6.89
N ASP A 223 15.21 -3.47 -8.11
CA ASP A 223 14.47 -2.38 -8.75
C ASP A 223 13.00 -2.70 -9.08
N GLY A 224 12.59 -3.96 -9.00
CA GLY A 224 11.20 -4.39 -9.10
C GLY A 224 10.40 -4.28 -7.79
N ALA A 225 11.04 -3.97 -6.67
CA ALA A 225 10.39 -3.91 -5.36
C ALA A 225 9.41 -2.73 -5.22
N GLY A 226 8.41 -2.89 -4.37
CA GLY A 226 7.47 -1.81 -4.06
C GLY A 226 8.14 -0.56 -3.52
N MET A 227 9.23 -0.73 -2.76
CA MET A 227 10.04 0.38 -2.23
C MET A 227 10.90 1.08 -3.28
N HIS A 228 11.03 0.54 -4.49
CA HIS A 228 11.61 1.25 -5.63
C HIS A 228 10.61 2.22 -6.29
N ASN A 229 9.45 2.44 -5.71
CA ASN A 229 8.56 3.54 -6.06
C ASN A 229 8.81 4.71 -5.09
N ILE A 230 9.22 5.85 -5.62
CA ILE A 230 9.66 7.01 -4.83
C ILE A 230 8.57 7.50 -3.86
N ARG A 231 7.29 7.56 -4.29
CA ARG A 231 6.18 7.99 -3.45
C ARG A 231 5.96 7.02 -2.28
N LYS A 232 6.07 5.71 -2.52
CA LYS A 232 5.93 4.69 -1.47
C LYS A 232 7.08 4.76 -0.48
N MET A 233 8.31 4.94 -0.96
CA MET A 233 9.47 5.09 -0.09
C MET A 233 9.36 6.39 0.72
N ALA A 234 9.01 7.52 0.10
CA ALA A 234 8.82 8.78 0.80
C ALA A 234 7.74 8.69 1.89
N ALA A 235 6.62 8.05 1.60
CA ALA A 235 5.54 7.83 2.55
C ALA A 235 5.97 6.95 3.74
N PHE A 236 6.75 5.89 3.48
CA PHE A 236 7.32 5.06 4.53
C PHE A 236 8.34 5.84 5.37
N VAL A 237 9.26 6.54 4.72
CA VAL A 237 10.33 7.32 5.37
C VAL A 237 9.74 8.43 6.22
N GLN A 238 8.77 9.18 5.70
CA GLN A 238 8.16 10.31 6.39
C GLN A 238 7.57 9.90 7.74
N HIS A 239 6.91 8.75 7.80
CA HIS A 239 6.22 8.33 9.01
C HIS A 239 7.10 7.48 9.95
N ASN A 240 7.96 6.61 9.38
CA ASN A 240 8.63 5.56 10.16
C ASN A 240 10.13 5.82 10.36
N MET A 241 10.74 6.80 9.66
CA MET A 241 12.18 7.05 9.73
C MET A 241 12.51 8.52 10.08
N PRO A 242 13.60 8.77 10.80
CA PRO A 242 14.43 7.81 11.55
C PRO A 242 13.60 7.10 12.63
N GLN A 243 13.87 5.82 12.86
CA GLN A 243 13.04 5.00 13.75
C GLN A 243 13.06 5.46 15.22
N ASP A 244 14.15 6.08 15.67
CA ASP A 244 14.30 6.67 17.00
C ASP A 244 13.58 8.02 17.15
N ARG A 245 13.16 8.64 16.02
CA ARG A 245 12.49 9.94 15.96
C ARG A 245 11.45 9.97 14.82
N MET A 246 10.53 9.01 14.82
CA MET A 246 9.52 8.88 13.78
C MET A 246 8.74 10.18 13.56
N GLY A 247 8.43 10.47 12.28
CA GLY A 247 7.60 11.61 11.88
C GLY A 247 8.28 12.99 11.94
N ILE A 248 9.60 13.06 12.19
CA ILE A 248 10.31 14.37 12.23
C ILE A 248 10.56 14.96 10.84
N LEU A 249 10.57 14.12 9.80
CA LEU A 249 10.84 14.59 8.45
C LEU A 249 9.58 15.20 7.83
N SER A 250 9.73 16.36 7.18
CA SER A 250 8.66 16.89 6.35
C SER A 250 8.42 16.00 5.13
N PRO A 251 7.24 16.07 4.48
CA PRO A 251 7.00 15.37 3.22
C PRO A 251 8.08 15.63 2.16
N GLN A 252 8.53 16.89 2.00
CA GLN A 252 9.60 17.25 1.06
C GLN A 252 10.91 16.55 1.39
N GLN A 253 11.35 16.58 2.65
CA GLN A 253 12.56 15.90 3.08
C GLN A 253 12.51 14.39 2.86
N ALA A 254 11.36 13.78 3.08
CA ALA A 254 11.15 12.36 2.81
C ALA A 254 11.25 12.03 1.31
N TYR A 255 10.72 12.89 0.43
CA TYR A 255 10.89 12.75 -1.01
C TYR A 255 12.34 12.93 -1.44
N ASP A 256 13.03 13.94 -0.90
CA ASP A 256 14.40 14.26 -1.26
C ASP A 256 15.36 13.11 -0.92
N VAL A 257 15.29 12.60 0.31
CA VAL A 257 16.14 11.46 0.72
C VAL A 257 15.76 10.17 -0.02
N SER A 258 14.50 9.97 -0.33
CA SER A 258 14.05 8.83 -1.14
C SER A 258 14.60 8.90 -2.56
N ALA A 259 14.62 10.08 -3.18
CA ALA A 259 15.22 10.28 -4.49
C ALA A 259 16.72 10.01 -4.48
N PHE A 260 17.45 10.49 -3.47
CA PHE A 260 18.87 10.17 -3.31
C PHE A 260 19.11 8.65 -3.23
N ILE A 261 18.32 7.93 -2.42
CA ILE A 261 18.41 6.47 -2.27
C ILE A 261 18.08 5.76 -3.58
N HIS A 262 17.15 6.28 -4.38
CA HIS A 262 16.78 5.70 -5.69
C HIS A 262 17.88 5.80 -6.73
N LEU A 263 18.73 6.82 -6.67
CA LEU A 263 19.88 6.98 -7.57
C LEU A 263 21.01 6.00 -7.26
N GLN A 264 20.99 5.33 -6.11
CA GLN A 264 22.05 4.42 -5.71
C GLN A 264 21.91 3.06 -6.41
N PRO A 265 23.03 2.36 -6.68
CA PRO A 265 23.02 1.06 -7.35
C PRO A 265 22.29 0.02 -6.51
N ARG A 266 21.52 -0.85 -7.17
CA ARG A 266 20.80 -1.96 -6.57
C ARG A 266 20.68 -3.12 -7.55
N PRO A 267 20.34 -4.33 -7.08
CA PRO A 267 20.11 -5.47 -7.96
C PRO A 267 18.99 -5.21 -8.95
N ALA A 268 19.15 -5.68 -10.18
CA ALA A 268 18.10 -5.69 -11.18
C ALA A 268 17.08 -6.81 -10.90
N PHE A 269 15.80 -6.52 -11.12
CA PHE A 269 14.75 -7.52 -11.03
C PHE A 269 14.93 -8.61 -12.10
N ASN A 270 14.90 -9.86 -11.67
CA ASN A 270 14.97 -11.00 -12.58
C ASN A 270 13.65 -11.14 -13.37
N LYS A 271 13.69 -10.80 -14.67
CA LYS A 271 12.53 -10.82 -15.56
C LYS A 271 11.90 -12.21 -15.76
N ALA A 272 12.61 -13.29 -15.44
CA ALA A 272 12.02 -14.63 -15.41
C ALA A 272 10.83 -14.74 -14.45
N TYR A 273 10.78 -13.88 -13.44
CA TYR A 273 9.69 -13.79 -12.46
C TYR A 273 8.65 -12.70 -12.76
N ALA A 274 8.61 -12.19 -14.00
CA ALA A 274 7.67 -11.12 -14.36
C ALA A 274 6.18 -11.53 -14.31
N HIS A 275 5.92 -12.82 -14.28
CA HIS A 275 4.57 -13.39 -14.15
C HIS A 275 4.00 -13.34 -12.71
N PHE A 276 4.84 -13.04 -11.70
CA PHE A 276 4.42 -12.74 -10.34
C PHE A 276 4.04 -11.28 -10.16
#